data_d778c7d3fbcf8ebe127cdf585997cb4d
#
_entry.id   d778c7d3fbcf8ebe127cdf585997cb4d
#
_cell.length_a   1.000
_cell.length_b   1.000
_cell.length_c   1.000
_cell.angle_alpha   90.00
_cell.angle_beta   90.00
_cell.angle_gamma   90.00
#
_symmetry.space_group_name_H-M   'P 1'
#
loop_
_entity.id
_entity.type
_entity.pdbx_description
1 polymer ?
#
loop_
_entity_poly.entity_id
_entity_poly.type
_entity_poly.pdbx_seq_one_letter_code
_entity_poly.pdbx_strand_id
1 'polypeptide(L)'
;MKIIKLYLIVFCTLFVLPYSKVMAYEEANYEVVYKNEVYEIRKYSDRLAVETMTSGIDSNFRKLFNYISGRNDTQEKIKMTTPVTQVEKNGNMSMQFYLPSKFNSENAPNPSREDVKIVNIEGGYYAVLRYSGRASDRNFLKHKEILEKELQKNNISIISPPIRATYDSPFTLPMNRRNEAMFKVELN
;
A
#
# COMPACT_ATOMS: atom_id res chain seq x y z
N MET A 1 -55.99 -10.55 50.59
CA MET A 1 -55.17 -9.62 49.78
C MET A 1 -53.91 -10.37 49.34
N LYS A 2 -53.86 -10.85 48.11
CA LYS A 2 -52.73 -11.59 47.58
C LYS A 2 -51.85 -10.60 46.79
N ILE A 3 -50.60 -10.39 47.21
CA ILE A 3 -49.63 -9.52 46.55
C ILE A 3 -48.94 -10.38 45.46
N ILE A 4 -49.20 -10.05 44.21
CA ILE A 4 -48.59 -10.65 43.06
C ILE A 4 -47.24 -9.96 42.87
N LYS A 5 -46.12 -10.68 43.13
CA LYS A 5 -44.77 -10.23 42.79
C LYS A 5 -44.52 -10.44 41.29
N LEU A 6 -44.47 -9.33 40.55
CA LEU A 6 -44.09 -9.29 39.15
C LEU A 6 -42.56 -9.42 39.03
N TYR A 7 -42.03 -10.57 38.60
CA TYR A 7 -40.63 -10.74 38.25
C TYR A 7 -40.38 -10.21 36.85
N LEU A 8 -39.65 -9.09 36.77
CA LEU A 8 -39.17 -8.53 35.52
C LEU A 8 -37.94 -9.33 35.09
N ILE A 9 -38.09 -10.27 34.15
CA ILE A 9 -36.98 -11.00 33.54
C ILE A 9 -36.41 -10.08 32.47
N VAL A 10 -35.23 -9.47 32.76
CA VAL A 10 -34.44 -8.76 31.77
C VAL A 10 -33.70 -9.77 30.91
N PHE A 11 -34.20 -10.04 29.71
CA PHE A 11 -33.58 -10.90 28.73
C PHE A 11 -32.45 -10.10 28.05
N CYS A 12 -31.23 -10.22 28.60
CA CYS A 12 -30.04 -9.62 28.04
C CYS A 12 -29.62 -10.46 26.80
N THR A 13 -30.15 -10.14 25.62
CA THR A 13 -29.70 -10.72 24.36
C THR A 13 -28.29 -10.20 24.06
N LEU A 14 -27.27 -11.02 24.36
CA LEU A 14 -25.91 -10.82 23.86
C LEU A 14 -25.97 -10.89 22.32
N PHE A 15 -25.96 -9.73 21.69
CA PHE A 15 -25.77 -9.61 20.25
C PHE A 15 -24.30 -9.96 19.97
N VAL A 16 -24.03 -11.23 19.71
CA VAL A 16 -22.73 -11.69 19.20
C VAL A 16 -22.64 -11.20 17.75
N LEU A 17 -22.08 -10.00 17.57
CA LEU A 17 -21.72 -9.51 16.24
C LEU A 17 -20.73 -10.51 15.64
N PRO A 18 -20.99 -11.04 14.44
CA PRO A 18 -20.00 -11.89 13.78
C PRO A 18 -18.74 -11.03 13.58
N TYR A 19 -17.62 -11.47 14.15
CA TYR A 19 -16.30 -10.93 13.83
C TYR A 19 -16.06 -11.23 12.36
N SER A 20 -16.40 -10.28 11.50
CA SER A 20 -15.94 -10.31 10.11
C SER A 20 -14.42 -10.27 10.18
N LYS A 21 -13.77 -11.37 9.81
CA LYS A 21 -12.33 -11.37 9.56
C LYS A 21 -12.09 -10.33 8.48
N VAL A 22 -11.68 -9.13 8.88
CA VAL A 22 -11.11 -8.16 7.94
C VAL A 22 -9.95 -8.89 7.30
N MET A 23 -10.06 -9.20 6.02
CA MET A 23 -8.96 -9.77 5.25
C MET A 23 -7.89 -8.68 5.17
N ALA A 24 -6.98 -8.70 6.13
CA ALA A 24 -5.82 -7.81 6.09
C ALA A 24 -4.97 -8.25 4.90
N TYR A 25 -4.74 -7.34 3.96
CA TYR A 25 -3.77 -7.55 2.89
C TYR A 25 -2.37 -7.63 3.51
N GLU A 26 -1.52 -8.48 2.94
CA GLU A 26 -0.12 -8.54 3.34
C GLU A 26 0.55 -7.19 3.04
N GLU A 27 1.24 -6.64 4.03
CA GLU A 27 2.04 -5.43 3.93
C GLU A 27 3.51 -5.79 4.19
N ALA A 28 4.42 -5.16 3.47
CA ALA A 28 5.85 -5.39 3.67
C ALA A 28 6.29 -4.96 5.08
N ASN A 29 7.07 -5.80 5.73
CA ASN A 29 7.68 -5.47 7.01
C ASN A 29 8.72 -4.36 6.83
N TYR A 30 8.79 -3.47 7.80
CA TYR A 30 9.80 -2.42 7.89
C TYR A 30 10.15 -2.12 9.34
N GLU A 31 11.33 -1.58 9.53
CA GLU A 31 11.78 -1.00 10.79
C GLU A 31 11.64 0.52 10.73
N VAL A 32 11.05 1.14 11.75
CA VAL A 32 11.04 2.60 11.88
C VAL A 32 12.33 3.02 12.58
N VAL A 33 13.24 3.64 11.83
CA VAL A 33 14.55 4.08 12.35
C VAL A 33 14.54 5.53 12.83
N TYR A 34 13.57 6.33 12.35
CA TYR A 34 13.35 7.70 12.79
C TYR A 34 11.88 8.07 12.63
N LYS A 35 11.38 8.92 13.53
CA LYS A 35 10.01 9.44 13.47
C LYS A 35 9.94 10.83 14.12
N ASN A 36 9.21 11.71 13.46
CA ASN A 36 8.77 13.00 14.04
C ASN A 36 7.25 13.18 13.79
N GLU A 37 6.73 14.39 14.01
CA GLU A 37 5.29 14.69 13.84
C GLU A 37 4.84 14.68 12.37
N VAL A 38 5.76 14.82 11.41
CA VAL A 38 5.46 14.96 9.97
C VAL A 38 5.71 13.68 9.20
N TYR A 39 6.85 13.00 9.45
CA TYR A 39 7.25 11.84 8.67
C TYR A 39 8.00 10.79 9.50
N GLU A 40 8.12 9.60 8.93
CA GLU A 40 8.94 8.50 9.43
C GLU A 40 10.04 8.18 8.41
N ILE A 41 11.20 7.73 8.89
CA ILE A 41 12.16 7.01 8.05
C ILE A 41 12.04 5.53 8.38
N ARG A 42 11.76 4.75 7.35
CA ARG A 42 11.57 3.31 7.43
C ARG A 42 12.67 2.60 6.65
N LYS A 43 13.23 1.56 7.25
CA LYS A 43 14.15 0.64 6.57
C LYS A 43 13.37 -0.56 6.05
N TYR A 44 13.43 -0.79 4.75
CA TYR A 44 12.85 -1.95 4.07
C TYR A 44 13.95 -2.89 3.57
N SER A 45 13.65 -4.18 3.52
CA SER A 45 14.42 -5.16 2.73
C SER A 45 14.01 -5.10 1.26
N ASP A 46 14.77 -5.74 0.40
CA ASP A 46 14.40 -5.95 -1.00
C ASP A 46 13.04 -6.64 -1.10
N ARG A 47 12.26 -6.25 -2.12
CA ARG A 47 10.91 -6.77 -2.33
C ARG A 47 10.67 -7.05 -3.80
N LEU A 48 10.07 -8.19 -4.08
CA LEU A 48 9.65 -8.51 -5.43
C LEU A 48 8.32 -7.82 -5.75
N ALA A 49 8.19 -7.25 -6.93
CA ALA A 49 6.98 -6.63 -7.42
C ALA A 49 6.72 -7.00 -8.87
N VAL A 50 5.45 -6.91 -9.29
CA VAL A 50 5.08 -6.89 -10.70
C VAL A 50 4.81 -5.45 -11.10
N GLU A 51 5.39 -5.03 -12.23
CA GLU A 51 5.38 -3.65 -12.71
C GLU A 51 4.83 -3.57 -14.13
N THR A 52 4.11 -2.49 -14.43
CA THR A 52 3.76 -2.09 -15.79
C THR A 52 3.89 -0.59 -15.96
N MET A 53 4.27 -0.14 -17.14
CA MET A 53 4.41 1.27 -17.51
C MET A 53 3.55 1.57 -18.71
N THR A 54 2.54 2.44 -18.54
CA THR A 54 1.76 3.00 -19.66
C THR A 54 1.19 4.36 -19.28
N SER A 55 0.57 5.04 -20.25
CA SER A 55 0.01 6.37 -20.08
C SER A 55 -1.32 6.44 -19.29
N GLY A 56 -1.88 5.32 -18.81
CA GLY A 56 -3.18 5.31 -18.12
C GLY A 56 -3.21 4.51 -16.83
N ILE A 57 -3.60 5.15 -15.72
CA ILE A 57 -3.64 4.53 -14.37
C ILE A 57 -4.58 3.32 -14.32
N ASP A 58 -5.81 3.44 -14.82
CA ASP A 58 -6.80 2.35 -14.82
C ASP A 58 -6.36 1.18 -15.70
N SER A 59 -5.69 1.47 -16.81
CA SER A 59 -5.10 0.47 -17.67
C SER A 59 -4.01 -0.32 -16.95
N ASN A 60 -3.13 0.39 -16.23
CA ASN A 60 -2.04 -0.22 -15.47
C ASN A 60 -2.55 -1.13 -14.36
N PHE A 61 -3.50 -0.65 -13.56
CA PHE A 61 -4.11 -1.46 -12.50
C PHE A 61 -4.72 -2.75 -13.04
N ARG A 62 -5.50 -2.66 -14.12
CA ARG A 62 -6.14 -3.84 -14.73
C ARG A 62 -5.14 -4.87 -15.25
N LYS A 63 -4.00 -4.44 -15.79
CA LYS A 63 -2.94 -5.35 -16.27
C LYS A 63 -2.33 -6.13 -15.12
N LEU A 64 -1.95 -5.44 -14.04
CA LEU A 64 -1.38 -6.05 -12.85
C LEU A 64 -2.41 -6.93 -12.12
N PHE A 65 -3.66 -6.47 -12.06
CA PHE A 65 -4.75 -7.26 -11.47
C PHE A 65 -5.01 -8.56 -12.26
N ASN A 66 -4.94 -8.52 -13.58
CA ASN A 66 -5.04 -9.71 -14.41
C ASN A 66 -3.91 -10.71 -14.11
N TYR A 67 -2.67 -10.22 -13.94
CA TYR A 67 -1.54 -11.07 -13.58
C TYR A 67 -1.77 -11.80 -12.25
N ILE A 68 -2.14 -11.08 -11.18
CA ILE A 68 -2.40 -11.70 -9.87
C ILE A 68 -3.68 -12.56 -9.86
N SER A 69 -4.58 -12.36 -10.81
CA SER A 69 -5.80 -13.17 -10.98
C SER A 69 -5.58 -14.48 -11.73
N GLY A 70 -4.32 -14.82 -12.08
CA GLY A 70 -3.95 -16.06 -12.75
C GLY A 70 -3.62 -15.92 -14.23
N ARG A 71 -3.50 -14.71 -14.79
CA ARG A 71 -2.96 -14.51 -16.15
C ARG A 71 -1.44 -14.48 -16.14
N ASN A 72 -0.86 -15.60 -15.69
CA ASN A 72 0.57 -15.89 -15.65
C ASN A 72 0.79 -17.33 -16.18
N ASP A 73 2.02 -17.72 -16.36
CA ASP A 73 2.41 -19.00 -16.98
C ASP A 73 1.95 -20.24 -16.20
N THR A 74 1.78 -20.12 -14.87
CA THR A 74 1.33 -21.21 -14.01
C THR A 74 -0.18 -21.18 -13.71
N GLN A 75 -0.90 -20.15 -14.18
CA GLN A 75 -2.31 -19.87 -13.86
C GLN A 75 -2.58 -19.73 -12.34
N GLU A 76 -1.52 -19.42 -11.55
CA GLU A 76 -1.64 -19.26 -10.11
C GLU A 76 -2.32 -17.94 -9.73
N LYS A 77 -3.31 -18.01 -8.82
CA LYS A 77 -3.89 -16.82 -8.20
C LYS A 77 -3.01 -16.34 -7.06
N ILE A 78 -2.49 -15.13 -7.20
CA ILE A 78 -1.62 -14.47 -6.23
C ILE A 78 -2.48 -13.55 -5.36
N LYS A 79 -2.32 -13.61 -4.04
CA LYS A 79 -3.05 -12.71 -3.13
C LYS A 79 -2.60 -11.27 -3.34
N MET A 80 -3.57 -10.34 -3.34
CA MET A 80 -3.28 -8.91 -3.36
C MET A 80 -2.52 -8.51 -2.09
N THR A 81 -1.54 -7.65 -2.23
CA THR A 81 -0.78 -7.02 -1.13
C THR A 81 -1.00 -5.51 -1.12
N THR A 82 -0.55 -4.85 -0.08
CA THR A 82 -0.53 -3.39 0.03
C THR A 82 0.87 -2.89 0.37
N PRO A 83 1.22 -1.69 -0.05
CA PRO A 83 0.48 -0.76 -0.92
C PRO A 83 0.57 -1.07 -2.41
N VAL A 84 -0.29 -0.45 -3.21
CA VAL A 84 -0.03 -0.23 -4.63
C VAL A 84 0.83 1.02 -4.75
N THR A 85 1.97 0.93 -5.42
CA THR A 85 2.85 2.07 -5.62
C THR A 85 2.83 2.58 -7.05
N GLN A 86 3.02 3.88 -7.20
CA GLN A 86 3.16 4.58 -8.48
C GLN A 86 4.40 5.47 -8.41
N VAL A 87 5.21 5.38 -9.45
CA VAL A 87 6.48 6.12 -9.58
C VAL A 87 6.61 6.63 -11.01
N GLU A 88 6.98 7.87 -11.18
CA GLU A 88 7.34 8.38 -12.51
C GLU A 88 8.74 7.88 -12.88
N LYS A 89 8.85 7.24 -14.04
CA LYS A 89 10.11 6.77 -14.63
C LYS A 89 10.20 7.24 -16.08
N ASN A 90 11.16 8.09 -16.39
CA ASN A 90 11.40 8.59 -17.75
C ASN A 90 10.15 9.20 -18.43
N GLY A 91 9.39 10.00 -17.67
CA GLY A 91 8.15 10.63 -18.16
C GLY A 91 6.94 9.71 -18.27
N ASN A 92 7.06 8.44 -17.89
CA ASN A 92 5.96 7.48 -17.85
C ASN A 92 5.62 7.09 -16.39
N MET A 93 4.33 6.89 -16.15
CA MET A 93 3.88 6.43 -14.83
C MET A 93 4.00 4.91 -14.73
N SER A 94 4.93 4.44 -13.90
CA SER A 94 5.03 3.05 -13.49
C SER A 94 4.06 2.77 -12.35
N MET A 95 3.36 1.63 -12.41
CA MET A 95 2.56 1.08 -11.31
C MET A 95 3.12 -0.28 -10.90
N GLN A 96 3.15 -0.53 -9.59
CA GLN A 96 3.73 -1.74 -9.01
C GLN A 96 2.75 -2.36 -8.00
N PHE A 97 2.61 -3.70 -8.07
CA PHE A 97 2.02 -4.53 -7.03
C PHE A 97 3.13 -5.37 -6.43
N TYR A 98 3.37 -5.24 -5.14
CA TYR A 98 4.30 -6.12 -4.45
C TYR A 98 3.77 -7.55 -4.42
N LEU A 99 4.64 -8.52 -4.61
CA LEU A 99 4.27 -9.92 -4.48
C LEU A 99 4.32 -10.34 -2.99
N PRO A 100 3.46 -11.28 -2.57
CA PRO A 100 3.55 -11.88 -1.24
C PRO A 100 4.97 -12.40 -0.94
N SER A 101 5.37 -12.35 0.31
CA SER A 101 6.72 -12.71 0.79
C SER A 101 7.13 -14.16 0.48
N LYS A 102 6.19 -15.03 0.15
CA LYS A 102 6.46 -16.40 -0.33
C LYS A 102 7.14 -16.47 -1.70
N PHE A 103 7.09 -15.38 -2.49
CA PHE A 103 7.68 -15.33 -3.82
C PHE A 103 9.06 -14.69 -3.81
N ASN A 104 9.94 -15.27 -4.61
CA ASN A 104 11.26 -14.75 -4.95
C ASN A 104 11.45 -14.78 -6.48
N SER A 105 12.62 -14.39 -6.98
CA SER A 105 12.92 -14.34 -8.42
C SER A 105 12.87 -15.70 -9.11
N GLU A 106 12.97 -16.81 -8.36
CA GLU A 106 13.01 -18.16 -8.91
C GLU A 106 11.65 -18.81 -9.02
N ASN A 107 10.71 -18.44 -8.12
CA ASN A 107 9.41 -19.11 -8.02
C ASN A 107 8.21 -18.21 -8.36
N ALA A 108 8.41 -16.93 -8.64
CA ALA A 108 7.32 -16.06 -9.05
C ALA A 108 6.83 -16.41 -10.46
N PRO A 109 5.52 -16.63 -10.69
CA PRO A 109 4.99 -16.96 -12.00
C PRO A 109 5.30 -15.88 -13.04
N ASN A 110 5.73 -16.25 -14.26
CA ASN A 110 6.00 -15.27 -15.29
C ASN A 110 4.71 -14.63 -15.84
N PRO A 111 4.72 -13.30 -16.06
CA PRO A 111 3.57 -12.63 -16.69
C PRO A 111 3.34 -13.15 -18.12
N SER A 112 2.06 -13.38 -18.47
CA SER A 112 1.69 -13.75 -19.85
C SER A 112 1.71 -12.56 -20.83
N ARG A 113 2.04 -11.37 -20.36
CA ARG A 113 2.06 -10.12 -21.12
C ARG A 113 3.47 -9.52 -21.11
N GLU A 114 3.94 -9.07 -22.28
CA GLU A 114 5.26 -8.45 -22.44
C GLU A 114 5.38 -7.07 -21.74
N ASP A 115 4.25 -6.36 -21.57
CA ASP A 115 4.20 -5.05 -20.92
C ASP A 115 4.01 -5.13 -19.39
N VAL A 116 4.10 -6.34 -18.83
CA VAL A 116 4.10 -6.61 -17.37
C VAL A 116 5.40 -7.35 -17.05
N LYS A 117 6.14 -6.84 -16.07
CA LYS A 117 7.47 -7.39 -15.70
C LYS A 117 7.56 -7.64 -14.20
N ILE A 118 8.26 -8.70 -13.83
CA ILE A 118 8.71 -8.91 -12.46
C ILE A 118 9.96 -8.06 -12.24
N VAL A 119 9.99 -7.29 -11.15
CA VAL A 119 11.11 -6.41 -10.80
C VAL A 119 11.46 -6.55 -9.33
N ASN A 120 12.75 -6.43 -9.02
CA ASN A 120 13.21 -6.28 -7.64
C ASN A 120 13.17 -4.80 -7.27
N ILE A 121 12.47 -4.47 -6.18
CA ILE A 121 12.46 -3.14 -5.59
C ILE A 121 13.48 -3.16 -4.46
N GLU A 122 14.58 -2.48 -4.68
CA GLU A 122 15.67 -2.40 -3.72
C GLU A 122 15.20 -1.87 -2.37
N GLY A 123 15.62 -2.52 -1.33
CA GLY A 123 15.47 -2.07 0.04
C GLY A 123 16.23 -0.78 0.33
N GLY A 124 16.36 -0.44 1.60
CA GLY A 124 17.04 0.75 2.07
C GLY A 124 16.12 1.66 2.86
N TYR A 125 16.51 2.93 2.99
CA TYR A 125 15.78 3.90 3.80
C TYR A 125 14.79 4.69 2.94
N TYR A 126 13.57 4.80 3.45
CA TYR A 126 12.49 5.55 2.82
C TYR A 126 11.89 6.52 3.82
N ALA A 127 11.89 7.80 3.47
CA ALA A 127 11.11 8.80 4.19
C ALA A 127 9.66 8.72 3.76
N VAL A 128 8.74 8.67 4.71
CA VAL A 128 7.33 8.38 4.50
C VAL A 128 6.46 9.38 5.25
N LEU A 129 5.61 10.11 4.53
CA LEU A 129 4.57 10.94 5.08
C LEU A 129 3.20 10.30 4.81
N ARG A 130 2.50 9.92 5.87
CA ARG A 130 1.16 9.34 5.81
C ARG A 130 0.09 10.44 5.81
N TYR A 131 -0.92 10.29 4.95
CA TYR A 131 -2.04 11.22 4.86
C TYR A 131 -3.35 10.51 4.49
N SER A 132 -4.48 11.16 4.75
CA SER A 132 -5.81 10.68 4.39
C SER A 132 -6.38 11.44 3.19
N GLY A 133 -7.60 11.12 2.81
CA GLY A 133 -8.30 11.77 1.72
C GLY A 133 -8.31 10.97 0.42
N ARG A 134 -8.79 11.60 -0.66
CA ARG A 134 -8.84 10.97 -1.98
C ARG A 134 -7.42 10.73 -2.52
N ALA A 135 -7.20 9.58 -3.15
CA ALA A 135 -5.96 9.26 -3.86
C ALA A 135 -5.89 10.02 -5.20
N SER A 136 -5.88 11.36 -5.15
CA SER A 136 -5.79 12.26 -6.29
C SER A 136 -4.40 12.87 -6.42
N ASP A 137 -4.04 13.34 -7.63
CA ASP A 137 -2.77 14.01 -7.89
C ASP A 137 -2.59 15.23 -6.99
N ARG A 138 -3.61 16.08 -6.87
CA ARG A 138 -3.57 17.27 -6.00
C ARG A 138 -3.23 16.91 -4.56
N ASN A 139 -3.86 15.85 -4.01
CA ASN A 139 -3.63 15.44 -2.63
C ASN A 139 -2.22 14.86 -2.46
N PHE A 140 -1.77 14.06 -3.41
CA PHE A 140 -0.40 13.52 -3.41
C PHE A 140 0.65 14.62 -3.52
N LEU A 141 0.54 15.52 -4.51
CA LEU A 141 1.50 16.59 -4.73
C LEU A 141 1.65 17.49 -3.50
N LYS A 142 0.53 17.84 -2.85
CA LYS A 142 0.55 18.61 -1.60
C LYS A 142 1.43 17.93 -0.53
N HIS A 143 1.22 16.64 -0.29
CA HIS A 143 1.95 15.92 0.78
C HIS A 143 3.39 15.58 0.38
N LYS A 144 3.62 15.32 -0.90
CA LYS A 144 4.96 15.18 -1.49
C LYS A 144 5.79 16.45 -1.24
N GLU A 145 5.24 17.63 -1.49
CA GLU A 145 5.93 18.91 -1.28
C GLU A 145 6.21 19.18 0.21
N ILE A 146 5.29 18.81 1.10
CA ILE A 146 5.52 18.91 2.56
C ILE A 146 6.70 18.03 2.96
N LEU A 147 6.71 16.76 2.52
CA LEU A 147 7.78 15.82 2.83
C LEU A 147 9.13 16.31 2.29
N GLU A 148 9.17 16.76 1.03
CA GLU A 148 10.38 17.26 0.37
C GLU A 148 10.99 18.43 1.11
N LYS A 149 10.17 19.42 1.55
CA LYS A 149 10.62 20.56 2.34
C LYS A 149 11.17 20.14 3.71
N GLU A 150 10.52 19.19 4.38
CA GLU A 150 10.99 18.70 5.69
C GLU A 150 12.32 17.93 5.56
N LEU A 151 12.48 17.12 4.50
CA LEU A 151 13.75 16.43 4.24
C LEU A 151 14.88 17.41 3.95
N GLN A 152 14.62 18.41 3.13
CA GLN A 152 15.59 19.47 2.83
C GLN A 152 16.00 20.24 4.12
N LYS A 153 15.06 20.61 4.96
CA LYS A 153 15.29 21.29 6.24
C LYS A 153 16.15 20.45 7.20
N ASN A 154 16.00 19.12 7.15
CA ASN A 154 16.75 18.19 7.98
C ASN A 154 18.04 17.67 7.31
N ASN A 155 18.45 18.24 6.16
CA ASN A 155 19.63 17.86 5.37
C ASN A 155 19.65 16.36 5.00
N ILE A 156 18.48 15.79 4.70
CA ILE A 156 18.35 14.40 4.26
C ILE A 156 18.34 14.35 2.73
N SER A 157 19.26 13.60 2.15
CA SER A 157 19.40 13.47 0.69
C SER A 157 18.34 12.57 0.09
N ILE A 158 17.56 13.10 -0.87
CA ILE A 158 16.59 12.34 -1.65
C ILE A 158 17.33 11.71 -2.83
N ILE A 159 17.17 10.37 -3.01
CA ILE A 159 17.86 9.61 -4.07
C ILE A 159 16.88 8.88 -5.02
N SER A 160 15.60 9.21 -4.97
CA SER A 160 14.59 8.65 -5.89
C SER A 160 13.58 9.69 -6.34
N PRO A 161 12.86 9.45 -7.46
CA PRO A 161 11.61 10.14 -7.71
C PRO A 161 10.60 9.94 -6.58
N PRO A 162 9.58 10.82 -6.48
CA PRO A 162 8.51 10.65 -5.50
C PRO A 162 7.69 9.40 -5.77
N ILE A 163 7.37 8.68 -4.70
CA ILE A 163 6.59 7.45 -4.73
C ILE A 163 5.23 7.71 -4.09
N ARG A 164 4.16 7.46 -4.83
CA ARG A 164 2.80 7.45 -4.28
C ARG A 164 2.46 6.03 -3.85
N ALA A 165 2.06 5.83 -2.60
CA ALA A 165 1.60 4.56 -2.08
C ALA A 165 0.14 4.66 -1.62
N THR A 166 -0.71 3.73 -2.10
CA THR A 166 -2.13 3.65 -1.77
C THR A 166 -2.44 2.29 -1.17
N TYR A 167 -3.12 2.29 -0.02
CA TYR A 167 -3.35 1.09 0.79
C TYR A 167 -4.78 0.59 0.70
N ASP A 168 -5.72 1.47 0.41
CA ASP A 168 -7.14 1.19 0.53
C ASP A 168 -7.85 1.09 -0.81
N SER A 169 -8.95 0.34 -0.79
CA SER A 169 -9.87 0.23 -1.90
C SER A 169 -10.47 1.60 -2.29
N PRO A 170 -10.79 1.85 -3.57
CA PRO A 170 -11.48 3.05 -4.00
C PRO A 170 -12.85 3.24 -3.34
N PHE A 171 -13.44 2.19 -2.75
CA PHE A 171 -14.71 2.23 -2.02
C PHE A 171 -14.57 2.67 -0.55
N THR A 172 -13.35 2.70 -0.01
CA THR A 172 -13.10 3.22 1.34
C THR A 172 -13.39 4.71 1.41
N LEU A 173 -14.07 5.17 2.45
CA LEU A 173 -14.36 6.59 2.65
C LEU A 173 -13.06 7.40 2.67
N PRO A 174 -12.99 8.55 1.99
CA PRO A 174 -11.74 9.30 1.86
C PRO A 174 -11.03 9.59 3.18
N MET A 175 -11.77 9.93 4.23
CA MET A 175 -11.22 10.24 5.54
C MET A 175 -10.54 9.04 6.23
N ASN A 176 -10.92 7.82 5.87
CA ASN A 176 -10.40 6.57 6.43
C ASN A 176 -9.28 5.97 5.59
N ARG A 177 -8.99 6.56 4.41
CA ARG A 177 -7.93 6.05 3.53
C ARG A 177 -6.55 6.34 4.09
N ARG A 178 -5.67 5.35 3.99
CA ARG A 178 -4.24 5.51 4.17
C ARG A 178 -3.59 5.70 2.80
N ASN A 179 -3.00 6.86 2.60
CA ASN A 179 -2.12 7.15 1.48
C ASN A 179 -0.77 7.55 2.05
N GLU A 180 0.30 7.35 1.28
CA GLU A 180 1.64 7.79 1.67
C GLU A 180 2.36 8.44 0.49
N ALA A 181 3.06 9.53 0.76
CA ALA A 181 4.08 10.10 -0.09
C ALA A 181 5.43 9.63 0.43
N MET A 182 6.29 9.09 -0.45
CA MET A 182 7.55 8.48 -0.05
C MET A 182 8.68 8.93 -0.97
N PHE A 183 9.90 8.95 -0.42
CA PHE A 183 11.15 9.06 -1.15
C PHE A 183 12.16 8.04 -0.61
N LYS A 184 12.93 7.40 -1.48
CA LYS A 184 14.15 6.72 -1.05
C LYS A 184 15.18 7.78 -0.66
N VAL A 185 15.82 7.61 0.48
CA VAL A 185 16.74 8.61 1.04
C VAL A 185 18.07 7.96 1.42
N GLU A 186 19.11 8.76 1.45
CA GLU A 186 20.41 8.41 2.00
C GLU A 186 20.54 9.04 3.39
N LEU A 187 20.95 8.23 4.36
CA LEU A 187 21.26 8.70 5.72
C LEU A 187 22.77 8.81 5.84
N ASN A 188 23.27 10.03 6.15
CA ASN A 188 24.67 10.31 6.41
C ASN A 188 25.11 9.78 7.78
#